data_0fa16dd8665511cd19bae30b7c3d5540
#
_entry.id   0fa16dd8665511cd19bae30b7c3d5540
#
_cell.length_a   1.000
_cell.length_b   1.000
_cell.length_c   1.000
_cell.angle_alpha   90.00
_cell.angle_beta   90.00
_cell.angle_gamma   90.00
#
_symmetry.space_group_name_H-M   'P 1'
#
loop_
_entity.id
_entity.type
_entity.pdbx_description
1 polymer ?
#
loop_
_entity_poly.entity_id
_entity_poly.type
_entity_poly.pdbx_seq_one_letter_code
_entity_poly.pdbx_strand_id
1 'polypeptide(L)'
;MRLSKRIAAVALAAVMTVSMLTACGGGGGGNGGSSSSGSNNGSSSSSSSSGSASSGSSSGSSSSSSSSSSSSSSGTTTDEGTTTLSKSRTGIIVNNVLRSGQVCIVLVEDEYDKENKTYPQETLALSGKSMYHKTANESGNIVFSEFIGDGKTNKCYVVLYPESAEYQSAKKWYTDEKGYNTDKMTVPCYEEYPYDPDQAGVSLSNFDQNQKVELGTYTYKKNGAVYHSETVTDKYGDKSIYCYDNSGSLKLLVERTVDKETGTVDESISIVKSITYSVNPSLFKLNPNAKKLDELIVPPTN
;
A
#
# COMPACT_ATOMS: atom_id res chain seq x y z
N MET A 1 -1.64 -5.13 10.87
CA MET A 1 -0.94 -5.39 9.59
C MET A 1 -1.71 -4.86 8.38
N ARG A 2 -2.07 -3.58 8.37
CA ARG A 2 -2.77 -2.94 7.24
C ARG A 2 -1.85 -2.05 6.39
N LEU A 3 -0.59 -1.85 6.84
CA LEU A 3 0.38 -0.97 6.19
C LEU A 3 0.78 -1.46 4.77
N SER A 4 0.82 -2.78 4.56
CA SER A 4 1.29 -3.40 3.32
C SER A 4 0.40 -3.17 2.09
N LYS A 5 -0.90 -3.07 2.30
CA LYS A 5 -1.84 -2.86 1.19
C LYS A 5 -1.90 -1.40 0.73
N ARG A 6 -1.52 -0.45 1.59
CA ARG A 6 -1.63 0.99 1.34
C ARG A 6 -0.43 1.59 0.64
N ILE A 7 0.77 1.04 0.85
CA ILE A 7 1.99 1.48 0.14
C ILE A 7 1.91 1.20 -1.36
N ALA A 8 1.18 0.16 -1.76
CA ALA A 8 0.99 -0.18 -3.17
C ALA A 8 0.16 0.86 -3.95
N ALA A 9 -0.78 1.52 -3.30
CA ALA A 9 -1.67 2.49 -3.94
C ALA A 9 -0.97 3.76 -4.38
N VAL A 10 0.02 4.15 -3.63
CA VAL A 10 0.59 5.48 -3.78
C VAL A 10 1.74 5.55 -4.74
N ALA A 11 2.35 4.45 -4.95
CA ALA A 11 3.40 4.50 -5.96
C ALA A 11 2.79 4.58 -7.34
N LEU A 12 1.96 5.59 -7.70
CA LEU A 12 1.61 5.59 -9.09
C LEU A 12 2.00 4.35 -9.74
N ALA A 13 1.79 3.80 -8.91
CA ALA A 13 2.14 2.62 -8.26
C ALA A 13 1.50 1.44 -8.87
N ALA A 14 0.88 1.62 -9.97
CA ALA A 14 0.58 0.54 -10.90
C ALA A 14 1.82 -0.32 -11.24
N VAL A 15 2.98 -0.02 -10.65
CA VAL A 15 4.22 -0.69 -11.02
C VAL A 15 5.04 -1.17 -9.85
N MET A 16 4.72 -0.75 -8.65
CA MET A 16 5.44 -1.29 -7.50
C MET A 16 4.63 -2.43 -6.89
N THR A 17 4.72 -3.57 -7.53
CA THR A 17 4.20 -4.82 -6.99
C THR A 17 4.61 -5.01 -5.53
N VAL A 18 3.60 -5.08 -4.76
CA VAL A 18 3.32 -5.62 -3.43
C VAL A 18 4.31 -6.64 -2.82
N SER A 19 5.60 -6.43 -2.96
CA SER A 19 6.58 -7.34 -2.32
C SER A 19 7.18 -6.80 -1.03
N MET A 20 6.76 -5.57 -0.58
CA MET A 20 7.56 -4.82 0.36
C MET A 20 7.40 -5.11 1.83
N LEU A 21 6.42 -5.85 2.28
CA LEU A 21 6.16 -6.00 3.71
C LEU A 21 6.42 -7.38 4.27
N THR A 22 6.84 -8.31 3.44
CA THR A 22 7.32 -9.60 3.94
C THR A 22 8.80 -9.60 4.31
N ALA A 23 9.57 -8.58 3.88
CA ALA A 23 11.02 -8.54 4.12
C ALA A 23 11.43 -7.92 5.45
N CYS A 24 10.60 -7.07 6.09
CA CYS A 24 10.93 -6.42 7.36
C CYS A 24 10.19 -6.95 8.59
N GLY A 25 9.43 -8.04 8.48
CA GLY A 25 8.59 -8.53 9.57
C GLY A 25 8.64 -10.02 9.86
N GLY A 26 9.80 -10.66 9.77
CA GLY A 26 9.94 -12.09 9.96
C GLY A 26 11.08 -12.51 10.88
N GLY A 27 10.96 -12.20 12.16
CA GLY A 27 11.83 -12.72 13.19
C GLY A 27 11.04 -13.29 14.38
N GLY A 28 10.57 -14.53 14.29
CA GLY A 28 9.87 -15.17 15.40
C GLY A 28 9.93 -16.69 15.23
N GLY A 29 10.85 -17.32 15.93
CA GLY A 29 11.31 -18.67 15.88
C GLY A 29 10.28 -19.80 15.98
N GLY A 30 10.68 -20.96 15.54
CA GLY A 30 9.98 -22.24 15.69
C GLY A 30 10.78 -23.37 15.08
N ASN A 31 11.49 -24.00 15.93
CA ASN A 31 12.35 -25.18 15.87
C ASN A 31 11.72 -26.39 15.16
N GLY A 32 12.50 -27.15 14.42
CA GLY A 32 12.43 -28.61 14.47
C GLY A 32 12.03 -29.34 13.20
N GLY A 33 12.91 -30.20 12.74
CA GLY A 33 12.53 -31.47 12.14
C GLY A 33 13.09 -31.78 10.75
N SER A 34 14.09 -32.56 10.77
CA SER A 34 14.84 -33.20 9.68
C SER A 34 14.05 -34.12 8.74
N SER A 35 14.68 -34.29 7.57
CA SER A 35 14.85 -35.53 6.76
C SER A 35 13.80 -35.79 5.68
N SER A 36 14.23 -35.93 4.54
CA SER A 36 14.71 -36.94 3.63
C SER A 36 13.92 -37.01 2.30
N SER A 37 14.68 -36.82 1.27
CA SER A 37 14.78 -37.51 -0.02
C SER A 37 13.58 -38.31 -0.58
N GLY A 38 13.28 -38.05 -1.86
CA GLY A 38 12.57 -39.00 -2.70
C GLY A 38 12.29 -38.47 -4.09
N SER A 39 13.21 -38.75 -5.02
CA SER A 39 12.97 -38.67 -6.45
C SER A 39 11.91 -39.68 -6.87
N ASN A 40 11.03 -39.34 -7.81
CA ASN A 40 10.82 -40.22 -8.97
C ASN A 40 9.98 -39.55 -10.08
N ASN A 41 10.48 -39.83 -11.28
CA ASN A 41 9.94 -39.64 -12.61
C ASN A 41 8.59 -40.31 -12.83
N GLY A 42 7.81 -39.78 -13.77
CA GLY A 42 6.69 -40.50 -14.38
C GLY A 42 5.95 -39.70 -15.42
N SER A 43 6.24 -40.02 -16.65
CA SER A 43 5.71 -39.47 -17.91
C SER A 43 4.29 -39.91 -18.26
N SER A 44 3.73 -39.19 -19.25
CA SER A 44 2.73 -39.61 -20.29
C SER A 44 1.25 -39.68 -19.84
N SER A 45 0.26 -39.27 -20.55
CA SER A 45 -0.07 -39.08 -21.93
C SER A 45 -1.59 -38.78 -22.04
N SER A 46 -1.93 -37.86 -22.92
CA SER A 46 -3.08 -37.78 -23.84
C SER A 46 -4.41 -38.46 -23.50
N SER A 47 -5.50 -37.71 -23.61
CA SER A 47 -6.50 -37.92 -24.65
C SER A 47 -7.67 -36.95 -24.61
N SER A 48 -8.06 -36.54 -25.76
CA SER A 48 -9.19 -35.76 -26.24
C SER A 48 -10.56 -36.42 -25.96
N SER A 49 -11.58 -35.61 -25.73
CA SER A 49 -12.86 -35.81 -26.46
C SER A 49 -13.83 -34.65 -26.27
N SER A 50 -14.38 -34.26 -27.35
CA SER A 50 -15.44 -33.35 -27.71
C SER A 50 -16.82 -33.75 -27.15
N GLY A 51 -17.71 -32.77 -26.97
CA GLY A 51 -19.14 -33.02 -26.74
C GLY A 51 -19.94 -31.72 -26.64
N SER A 52 -20.85 -31.58 -27.58
CA SER A 52 -21.67 -30.42 -27.95
C SER A 52 -22.85 -30.12 -27.02
N ALA A 53 -23.23 -28.86 -27.00
CA ALA A 53 -24.55 -28.19 -26.99
C ALA A 53 -25.74 -28.77 -26.22
N SER A 54 -26.38 -27.87 -25.40
CA SER A 54 -27.79 -27.51 -25.66
C SER A 54 -28.27 -26.38 -24.75
N SER A 55 -29.08 -25.55 -25.33
CA SER A 55 -29.87 -24.43 -24.87
C SER A 55 -30.88 -24.77 -23.79
N GLY A 56 -31.16 -23.82 -22.87
CA GLY A 56 -32.27 -23.89 -21.97
C GLY A 56 -32.52 -22.58 -21.24
N SER A 57 -33.45 -21.79 -21.74
CA SER A 57 -34.04 -20.62 -21.07
C SER A 57 -34.94 -21.04 -19.92
N SER A 58 -34.84 -20.39 -18.78
CA SER A 58 -36.02 -20.18 -17.92
C SER A 58 -35.76 -19.07 -16.88
N SER A 59 -36.66 -18.12 -16.91
CA SER A 59 -36.96 -17.06 -15.96
C SER A 59 -37.35 -17.59 -14.57
N GLY A 60 -36.95 -16.86 -13.53
CA GLY A 60 -37.42 -17.17 -12.16
C GLY A 60 -36.94 -16.14 -11.14
N SER A 61 -37.88 -15.37 -10.69
CA SER A 61 -38.01 -14.30 -9.71
C SER A 61 -37.26 -14.44 -8.38
N SER A 62 -36.77 -13.28 -7.95
CA SER A 62 -36.75 -12.66 -6.60
C SER A 62 -36.74 -13.54 -5.36
N SER A 63 -35.70 -13.33 -4.53
CA SER A 63 -35.87 -13.22 -3.08
C SER A 63 -34.76 -12.38 -2.47
N SER A 64 -35.15 -11.25 -1.88
CA SER A 64 -34.36 -10.35 -1.10
C SER A 64 -33.95 -11.00 0.22
N SER A 65 -32.64 -11.12 0.45
CA SER A 65 -32.10 -11.33 1.79
C SER A 65 -31.21 -10.15 2.14
N SER A 66 -31.70 -9.31 3.03
CA SER A 66 -31.01 -8.21 3.65
C SER A 66 -29.92 -8.75 4.58
N SER A 67 -28.69 -8.69 4.17
CA SER A 67 -27.53 -8.80 5.05
C SER A 67 -26.99 -7.40 5.31
N SER A 68 -27.06 -6.98 6.57
CA SER A 68 -26.47 -5.75 7.08
C SER A 68 -24.94 -5.82 6.97
N SER A 69 -24.38 -5.26 5.90
CA SER A 69 -22.95 -5.04 5.75
C SER A 69 -22.61 -3.64 6.25
N SER A 70 -21.63 -3.58 7.13
CA SER A 70 -20.94 -2.35 7.53
C SER A 70 -20.59 -1.53 6.29
N SER A 71 -21.17 -0.33 6.18
CA SER A 71 -21.02 0.57 5.06
C SER A 71 -19.60 1.16 5.00
N SER A 72 -18.70 0.51 4.29
CA SER A 72 -17.55 1.19 3.71
C SER A 72 -18.07 2.17 2.62
N SER A 73 -17.54 3.38 2.60
CA SER A 73 -17.89 4.43 1.63
C SER A 73 -17.35 4.11 0.24
N SER A 74 -18.00 3.21 -0.49
CA SER A 74 -17.62 2.88 -1.86
C SER A 74 -18.24 3.87 -2.86
N GLY A 75 -17.46 4.31 -3.87
CA GLY A 75 -17.93 5.12 -4.99
C GLY A 75 -18.52 4.28 -6.12
N THR A 76 -19.27 4.92 -7.03
CA THR A 76 -19.76 4.29 -8.28
C THR A 76 -18.92 4.74 -9.46
N THR A 77 -18.58 3.82 -10.37
CA THR A 77 -17.86 4.10 -11.63
C THR A 77 -18.78 3.89 -12.83
N THR A 78 -18.61 4.70 -13.88
CA THR A 78 -19.19 4.47 -15.22
C THR A 78 -18.07 4.16 -16.22
N ASP A 79 -18.40 3.45 -17.30
CA ASP A 79 -17.46 3.11 -18.37
C ASP A 79 -17.65 4.11 -19.54
N GLU A 80 -16.56 4.76 -19.97
CA GLU A 80 -16.52 5.70 -21.10
C GLU A 80 -15.53 5.24 -22.18
N GLY A 81 -15.00 4.02 -22.07
CA GLY A 81 -14.09 3.45 -23.03
C GLY A 81 -12.70 3.15 -22.49
N THR A 82 -11.73 3.01 -23.38
CA THR A 82 -10.36 2.63 -23.00
C THR A 82 -9.30 3.40 -23.78
N THR A 83 -8.15 3.59 -23.15
CA THR A 83 -6.93 4.14 -23.77
C THR A 83 -5.70 3.33 -23.34
N THR A 84 -4.52 3.77 -23.74
CA THR A 84 -3.25 3.23 -23.23
C THR A 84 -2.66 4.18 -22.20
N LEU A 85 -1.83 3.66 -21.28
CA LEU A 85 -1.17 4.45 -20.25
C LEU A 85 -0.42 5.65 -20.87
N SER A 86 0.30 5.44 -21.97
CA SER A 86 1.04 6.51 -22.67
C SER A 86 0.16 7.67 -23.16
N LYS A 87 -1.14 7.48 -23.33
CA LYS A 87 -2.10 8.47 -23.81
C LYS A 87 -3.04 9.00 -22.73
N SER A 88 -2.90 8.51 -21.51
CA SER A 88 -3.74 8.87 -20.36
C SER A 88 -3.15 10.02 -19.55
N ARG A 89 -3.94 10.63 -18.67
CA ARG A 89 -3.47 11.63 -17.69
C ARG A 89 -2.53 10.98 -16.66
N THR A 90 -2.85 9.77 -16.24
CA THR A 90 -1.99 8.95 -15.38
C THR A 90 -0.63 8.73 -16.04
N GLY A 91 -0.59 8.48 -17.35
CA GLY A 91 0.66 8.37 -18.11
C GLY A 91 1.49 9.65 -18.12
N ILE A 92 0.87 10.84 -18.11
CA ILE A 92 1.60 12.10 -17.97
C ILE A 92 2.31 12.18 -16.62
N ILE A 93 1.64 11.79 -15.53
CA ILE A 93 2.22 11.76 -14.18
C ILE A 93 3.38 10.76 -14.15
N VAL A 94 3.18 9.55 -14.67
CA VAL A 94 4.22 8.51 -14.79
C VAL A 94 5.43 9.04 -15.56
N ASN A 95 5.22 9.67 -16.73
CA ASN A 95 6.31 10.22 -17.54
C ASN A 95 7.08 11.34 -16.82
N ASN A 96 6.40 12.16 -16.01
CA ASN A 96 7.06 13.17 -15.20
C ASN A 96 7.95 12.54 -14.12
N VAL A 97 7.46 11.46 -13.46
CA VAL A 97 8.26 10.68 -12.49
C VAL A 97 9.48 10.06 -13.16
N LEU A 98 9.30 9.40 -14.31
CA LEU A 98 10.40 8.80 -15.07
C LEU A 98 11.47 9.82 -15.47
N ARG A 99 11.02 11.01 -15.91
CA ARG A 99 11.93 12.09 -16.35
C ARG A 99 12.70 12.70 -15.19
N SER A 100 12.04 12.94 -14.06
CA SER A 100 12.66 13.55 -12.88
C SER A 100 13.48 12.55 -12.06
N GLY A 101 13.16 11.26 -12.11
CA GLY A 101 13.67 10.24 -11.21
C GLY A 101 13.21 10.46 -9.76
N GLN A 102 12.21 11.32 -9.54
CA GLN A 102 11.73 11.73 -8.22
C GLN A 102 10.22 11.94 -8.21
N VAL A 103 9.60 11.66 -7.08
CA VAL A 103 8.22 12.03 -6.79
C VAL A 103 8.01 12.14 -5.28
N CYS A 104 7.21 13.12 -4.86
CA CYS A 104 6.68 13.19 -3.50
C CYS A 104 5.18 13.43 -3.60
N ILE A 105 4.42 12.57 -2.94
CA ILE A 105 2.96 12.60 -2.89
C ILE A 105 2.53 12.75 -1.45
N VAL A 106 1.58 13.64 -1.18
CA VAL A 106 0.93 13.80 0.12
C VAL A 106 -0.54 13.47 -0.04
N LEU A 107 -1.00 12.53 0.76
CA LEU A 107 -2.36 12.02 0.78
C LEU A 107 -2.98 12.21 2.15
N VAL A 108 -4.32 12.25 2.22
CA VAL A 108 -5.08 12.06 3.46
C VAL A 108 -6.05 10.93 3.23
N GLU A 109 -6.00 9.95 4.12
CA GLU A 109 -6.92 8.83 4.14
C GLU A 109 -8.37 9.31 4.36
N ASP A 110 -9.30 8.72 3.64
CA ASP A 110 -10.72 9.01 3.82
C ASP A 110 -11.36 8.24 4.99
N GLU A 111 -10.66 7.27 5.53
CA GLU A 111 -11.08 6.49 6.69
C GLU A 111 -10.47 7.05 7.98
N TYR A 112 -11.33 7.22 9.00
CA TYR A 112 -10.90 7.70 10.31
C TYR A 112 -10.16 6.58 11.07
N ASP A 113 -8.93 6.85 11.48
CA ASP A 113 -8.15 5.99 12.35
C ASP A 113 -8.61 6.16 13.79
N LYS A 114 -9.24 5.12 14.34
CA LYS A 114 -9.78 5.14 15.72
C LYS A 114 -8.70 5.06 16.78
N GLU A 115 -7.55 4.47 16.47
CA GLU A 115 -6.43 4.28 17.39
C GLU A 115 -5.67 5.60 17.57
N ASN A 116 -5.30 6.23 16.46
CA ASN A 116 -4.62 7.52 16.46
C ASN A 116 -5.59 8.72 16.46
N LYS A 117 -6.90 8.48 16.42
CA LYS A 117 -7.98 9.48 16.52
C LYS A 117 -7.88 10.62 15.50
N THR A 118 -7.58 10.29 14.27
CA THR A 118 -7.40 11.24 13.17
C THR A 118 -7.70 10.61 11.82
N TYR A 119 -7.78 11.41 10.76
CA TYR A 119 -7.63 10.96 9.39
C TYR A 119 -6.12 10.94 9.07
N PRO A 120 -5.50 9.78 8.82
CA PRO A 120 -4.07 9.72 8.60
C PRO A 120 -3.65 10.51 7.36
N GLN A 121 -2.59 11.31 7.50
CA GLN A 121 -1.89 11.89 6.37
C GLN A 121 -0.65 11.06 6.06
N GLU A 122 -0.53 10.66 4.81
CA GLU A 122 0.63 9.95 4.32
C GLU A 122 1.48 10.83 3.43
N THR A 123 2.78 10.75 3.58
CA THR A 123 3.75 11.37 2.69
C THR A 123 4.63 10.26 2.13
N LEU A 124 4.61 10.11 0.82
CA LEU A 124 5.47 9.15 0.14
C LEU A 124 6.40 9.88 -0.80
N ALA A 125 7.68 9.50 -0.76
CA ALA A 125 8.66 10.08 -1.65
C ALA A 125 9.61 9.02 -2.19
N LEU A 126 9.96 9.17 -3.46
CA LEU A 126 10.97 8.39 -4.15
C LEU A 126 12.03 9.30 -4.73
N SER A 127 13.28 8.89 -4.63
CA SER A 127 14.41 9.57 -5.27
C SER A 127 15.47 8.54 -5.68
N GLY A 128 15.53 8.23 -6.96
CA GLY A 128 16.34 7.11 -7.46
C GLY A 128 15.91 5.79 -6.81
N LYS A 129 16.83 5.15 -6.07
CA LYS A 129 16.60 3.90 -5.32
C LYS A 129 16.17 4.12 -3.87
N SER A 130 16.05 5.36 -3.42
CA SER A 130 15.64 5.68 -2.04
C SER A 130 14.14 5.91 -1.95
N MET A 131 13.56 5.42 -0.86
CA MET A 131 12.13 5.52 -0.58
C MET A 131 11.90 6.10 0.81
N TYR A 132 10.88 6.94 0.94
CA TYR A 132 10.41 7.49 2.19
C TYR A 132 8.91 7.35 2.29
N HIS A 133 8.44 6.94 3.46
CA HIS A 133 7.02 6.94 3.82
C HIS A 133 6.88 7.50 5.23
N LYS A 134 5.92 8.40 5.42
CA LYS A 134 5.57 8.97 6.71
C LYS A 134 4.07 8.90 6.91
N THR A 135 3.64 8.44 8.08
CA THR A 135 2.26 8.57 8.56
C THR A 135 2.20 9.60 9.68
N ALA A 136 1.24 10.49 9.59
CA ALA A 136 1.04 11.58 10.53
C ALA A 136 -0.46 11.85 10.74
N ASN A 137 -0.83 12.76 11.66
CA ASN A 137 -2.19 13.25 11.73
C ASN A 137 -2.57 14.03 10.45
N GLU A 138 -3.84 14.34 10.28
CA GLU A 138 -4.40 14.99 9.06
C GLU A 138 -3.76 16.35 8.71
N SER A 139 -3.17 17.05 9.68
CA SER A 139 -2.41 18.28 9.48
C SER A 139 -0.93 18.06 9.20
N GLY A 140 -0.43 16.82 9.35
CA GLY A 140 0.94 16.43 9.10
C GLY A 140 1.96 16.88 10.15
N ASN A 141 1.52 17.47 11.26
CA ASN A 141 2.39 18.05 12.30
C ASN A 141 2.68 17.08 13.47
N ILE A 142 1.85 16.06 13.68
CA ILE A 142 2.09 14.99 14.65
C ILE A 142 2.44 13.73 13.86
N VAL A 143 3.69 13.33 13.92
CA VAL A 143 4.20 12.16 13.19
C VAL A 143 3.97 10.91 14.03
N PHE A 144 3.48 9.84 13.41
CA PHE A 144 3.25 8.55 14.03
C PHE A 144 4.34 7.55 13.69
N SER A 145 4.70 7.47 12.41
CA SER A 145 5.74 6.57 11.95
C SER A 145 6.45 7.09 10.70
N GLU A 146 7.67 6.63 10.50
CA GLU A 146 8.42 6.84 9.26
C GLU A 146 9.09 5.55 8.82
N PHE A 147 9.13 5.33 7.51
CA PHE A 147 9.97 4.36 6.86
C PHE A 147 10.96 5.10 5.96
N ILE A 148 12.23 4.80 6.12
CA ILE A 148 13.32 5.39 5.33
C ILE A 148 14.12 4.27 4.71
N GLY A 149 13.98 4.07 3.40
CA GLY A 149 14.81 3.14 2.62
C GLY A 149 15.92 3.93 1.93
N ASP A 150 17.16 3.71 2.32
CA ASP A 150 18.32 4.38 1.70
C ASP A 150 18.98 3.45 0.67
N GLY A 151 18.70 3.72 -0.59
CA GLY A 151 19.28 2.97 -1.71
C GLY A 151 20.78 3.17 -1.91
N LYS A 152 21.45 4.05 -1.14
CA LYS A 152 22.89 4.21 -1.17
C LYS A 152 23.62 3.31 -0.18
N THR A 153 23.04 3.15 1.01
CA THR A 153 23.61 2.34 2.09
C THR A 153 23.02 0.96 2.15
N ASN A 154 21.96 0.68 1.39
CA ASN A 154 21.19 -0.56 1.42
C ASN A 154 20.64 -0.88 2.84
N LYS A 155 20.24 0.17 3.54
CA LYS A 155 19.62 0.11 4.86
C LYS A 155 18.24 0.72 4.85
N CYS A 156 17.33 0.18 5.64
CA CYS A 156 16.09 0.87 5.96
C CYS A 156 15.91 1.04 7.46
N TYR A 157 15.14 2.05 7.79
CA TYR A 157 14.80 2.41 9.16
C TYR A 157 13.29 2.46 9.29
N VAL A 158 12.77 1.80 10.30
CA VAL A 158 11.37 1.93 10.74
C VAL A 158 11.40 2.75 12.02
N VAL A 159 10.83 3.93 11.98
CA VAL A 159 10.82 4.87 13.11
C VAL A 159 9.41 4.97 13.65
N LEU A 160 9.25 4.82 14.96
CA LEU A 160 7.99 5.05 15.67
C LEU A 160 8.13 6.26 16.58
N TYR A 161 7.04 7.01 16.73
CA TYR A 161 6.98 8.23 17.50
C TYR A 161 6.10 8.07 18.73
N PRO A 162 6.44 8.70 19.88
CA PRO A 162 5.72 8.51 21.13
C PRO A 162 4.23 8.80 21.10
N GLU A 163 3.80 9.62 20.15
CA GLU A 163 2.41 10.03 19.95
C GLU A 163 1.56 8.97 19.26
N SER A 164 2.20 7.95 18.63
CA SER A 164 1.48 6.92 17.89
C SER A 164 0.94 5.81 18.79
N ALA A 165 -0.19 5.23 18.38
CA ALA A 165 -0.76 4.06 19.02
C ALA A 165 0.16 2.84 18.91
N GLU A 166 0.88 2.71 17.81
CA GLU A 166 1.85 1.63 17.58
C GLU A 166 3.03 1.71 18.56
N TYR A 167 3.55 2.91 18.81
CA TYR A 167 4.61 3.10 19.80
C TYR A 167 4.14 2.72 21.20
N GLN A 168 2.94 3.17 21.59
CA GLN A 168 2.37 2.87 22.90
C GLN A 168 2.09 1.38 23.05
N SER A 169 1.63 0.73 22.00
CA SER A 169 1.40 -0.72 21.96
C SER A 169 2.71 -1.49 22.08
N ALA A 170 3.75 -1.06 21.37
CA ALA A 170 5.09 -1.66 21.48
C ALA A 170 5.66 -1.50 22.90
N LYS A 171 5.58 -0.30 23.46
CA LYS A 171 6.03 -0.03 24.83
C LYS A 171 5.31 -0.93 25.83
N LYS A 172 3.99 -1.04 25.73
CA LYS A 172 3.18 -1.92 26.58
C LYS A 172 3.59 -3.38 26.43
N TRP A 173 3.79 -3.85 25.21
CA TRP A 173 4.19 -5.23 24.95
C TRP A 173 5.54 -5.57 25.56
N TYR A 174 6.55 -4.69 25.42
CA TYR A 174 7.86 -4.89 26.05
C TYR A 174 7.78 -4.90 27.58
N THR A 175 6.91 -4.06 28.16
CA THR A 175 6.72 -4.03 29.61
C THR A 175 5.97 -5.27 30.12
N ASP A 176 4.80 -5.56 29.57
CA ASP A 176 3.87 -6.55 30.11
C ASP A 176 4.25 -7.99 29.74
N GLU A 177 4.62 -8.22 28.47
CA GLU A 177 4.87 -9.56 27.94
C GLU A 177 6.34 -9.98 28.07
N LYS A 178 7.26 -9.03 28.02
CA LYS A 178 8.70 -9.30 28.10
C LYS A 178 9.34 -8.94 29.44
N GLY A 179 8.64 -8.18 30.29
CA GLY A 179 9.15 -7.73 31.58
C GLY A 179 10.34 -6.76 31.45
N TYR A 180 10.47 -6.07 30.30
CA TYR A 180 11.56 -5.11 30.10
C TYR A 180 11.25 -3.78 30.78
N ASN A 181 12.30 -3.12 31.27
CA ASN A 181 12.17 -1.72 31.67
C ASN A 181 12.14 -0.85 30.41
N THR A 182 11.06 -0.08 30.26
CA THR A 182 10.80 0.82 29.11
C THR A 182 10.74 2.30 29.52
N ASP A 183 11.27 2.68 30.70
CA ASP A 183 11.23 4.07 31.19
C ASP A 183 11.91 5.06 30.25
N LYS A 184 12.93 4.58 29.50
CA LYS A 184 13.63 5.39 28.49
C LYS A 184 12.87 5.56 27.18
N MET A 185 11.79 4.79 26.98
CA MET A 185 10.93 4.98 25.80
C MET A 185 10.08 6.24 25.93
N THR A 186 10.70 7.39 25.72
CA THR A 186 10.09 8.74 25.78
C THR A 186 10.44 9.60 24.57
N VAL A 187 11.25 9.06 23.65
CA VAL A 187 11.71 9.70 22.42
C VAL A 187 11.41 8.79 21.23
N PRO A 188 11.41 9.29 20.00
CA PRO A 188 11.28 8.44 18.82
C PRO A 188 12.28 7.27 18.86
N CYS A 189 11.82 6.08 18.53
CA CYS A 189 12.69 4.90 18.45
C CYS A 189 12.72 4.33 17.03
N TYR A 190 13.83 3.69 16.67
CA TYR A 190 13.96 3.06 15.36
C TYR A 190 14.56 1.65 15.45
N GLU A 191 14.21 0.85 14.45
CA GLU A 191 14.88 -0.39 14.10
C GLU A 191 15.52 -0.26 12.73
N GLU A 192 16.69 -0.88 12.54
CA GLU A 192 17.44 -0.88 11.29
C GLU A 192 17.38 -2.28 10.67
N TYR A 193 17.12 -2.32 9.35
CA TYR A 193 17.08 -3.55 8.57
C TYR A 193 17.85 -3.42 7.27
N PRO A 194 18.27 -4.52 6.64
CA PRO A 194 18.74 -4.53 5.27
C PRO A 194 17.65 -3.99 4.32
N TYR A 195 18.04 -3.19 3.34
CA TYR A 195 17.17 -2.66 2.32
C TYR A 195 17.65 -3.07 0.94
N ASP A 196 16.80 -3.75 0.20
CA ASP A 196 17.01 -4.08 -1.20
C ASP A 196 16.00 -3.30 -2.06
N PRO A 197 16.44 -2.23 -2.75
CA PRO A 197 15.56 -1.42 -3.59
C PRO A 197 14.89 -2.22 -4.71
N ASP A 198 15.55 -3.26 -5.22
CA ASP A 198 15.01 -4.06 -6.32
C ASP A 198 13.90 -5.01 -5.82
N GLN A 199 14.05 -5.59 -4.62
CA GLN A 199 12.98 -6.32 -3.93
C GLN A 199 11.87 -5.40 -3.44
N ALA A 200 12.24 -4.20 -3.04
CA ALA A 200 11.29 -3.17 -2.65
C ALA A 200 10.46 -2.63 -3.83
N GLY A 201 10.69 -3.10 -5.05
CA GLY A 201 9.96 -2.68 -6.25
C GLY A 201 10.17 -1.22 -6.63
N VAL A 202 11.21 -0.56 -6.09
CA VAL A 202 11.55 0.84 -6.37
C VAL A 202 12.24 0.94 -7.74
N SER A 203 11.72 0.25 -8.73
CA SER A 203 12.22 0.34 -10.11
C SER A 203 11.27 1.17 -10.96
N LEU A 204 11.67 2.37 -11.28
CA LEU A 204 10.94 3.26 -12.20
C LEU A 204 11.04 2.80 -13.66
N SER A 205 11.70 1.66 -13.95
CA SER A 205 12.00 1.23 -15.32
C SER A 205 10.96 0.32 -15.97
N ASN A 206 9.99 -0.21 -15.25
CA ASN A 206 9.13 -1.30 -15.72
C ASN A 206 7.68 -0.88 -16.05
N PHE A 207 7.47 0.38 -16.46
CA PHE A 207 6.15 0.82 -16.90
C PHE A 207 5.81 0.29 -18.29
N ASP A 208 4.78 -0.54 -18.40
CA ASP A 208 4.20 -0.87 -19.68
C ASP A 208 3.37 0.32 -20.22
N GLN A 209 3.98 1.09 -21.12
CA GLN A 209 3.33 2.22 -21.77
C GLN A 209 2.07 1.84 -22.57
N ASN A 210 1.92 0.56 -22.92
CA ASN A 210 0.75 0.02 -23.63
C ASN A 210 -0.30 -0.56 -22.70
N GLN A 211 -0.06 -0.53 -21.38
CA GLN A 211 -1.03 -0.98 -20.39
C GLN A 211 -2.39 -0.32 -20.65
N LYS A 212 -3.44 -1.16 -20.66
CA LYS A 212 -4.82 -0.70 -20.85
C LYS A 212 -5.24 0.15 -19.66
N VAL A 213 -5.85 1.29 -19.95
CA VAL A 213 -6.49 2.20 -18.97
C VAL A 213 -7.96 2.30 -19.35
N GLU A 214 -8.84 1.97 -18.42
CA GLU A 214 -10.28 2.14 -18.56
C GLU A 214 -10.65 3.57 -18.18
N LEU A 215 -11.42 4.24 -19.05
CA LEU A 215 -11.87 5.61 -18.83
C LEU A 215 -13.29 5.59 -18.31
N GLY A 216 -13.63 6.55 -17.44
CA GLY A 216 -14.97 6.65 -16.89
C GLY A 216 -15.14 7.84 -15.96
N THR A 217 -16.20 7.79 -15.15
CA THR A 217 -16.38 8.70 -14.04
C THR A 217 -16.44 7.95 -12.72
N TYR A 218 -16.03 8.63 -11.67
CA TYR A 218 -16.13 8.15 -10.29
C TYR A 218 -16.93 9.14 -9.46
N THR A 219 -18.02 8.68 -8.84
CA THR A 219 -18.81 9.50 -7.93
C THR A 219 -18.39 9.24 -6.50
N TYR A 220 -17.82 10.24 -5.86
CA TYR A 220 -17.38 10.16 -4.48
C TYR A 220 -18.56 10.31 -3.52
N LYS A 221 -18.89 9.27 -2.79
CA LYS A 221 -20.13 9.19 -2.00
C LYS A 221 -20.23 10.20 -0.85
N LYS A 222 -19.12 10.58 -0.23
CA LYS A 222 -19.17 11.50 0.92
C LYS A 222 -19.80 12.87 0.58
N ASN A 223 -19.60 13.36 -0.65
CA ASN A 223 -20.07 14.69 -1.04
C ASN A 223 -20.78 14.74 -2.40
N GLY A 224 -20.95 13.58 -3.06
CA GLY A 224 -21.59 13.50 -4.37
C GLY A 224 -20.76 14.07 -5.53
N ALA A 225 -19.50 14.45 -5.30
CA ALA A 225 -18.65 14.99 -6.36
C ALA A 225 -18.33 13.91 -7.41
N VAL A 226 -18.38 14.32 -8.69
CA VAL A 226 -18.08 13.47 -9.84
C VAL A 226 -16.73 13.86 -10.41
N TYR A 227 -15.87 12.86 -10.62
CA TYR A 227 -14.52 13.01 -11.16
C TYR A 227 -14.40 12.21 -12.45
N HIS A 228 -13.60 12.67 -13.40
CA HIS A 228 -13.11 11.80 -14.47
C HIS A 228 -12.20 10.74 -13.86
N SER A 229 -12.38 9.49 -14.24
CA SER A 229 -11.57 8.39 -13.70
C SER A 229 -10.78 7.67 -14.77
N GLU A 230 -9.58 7.29 -14.42
CA GLU A 230 -8.71 6.39 -15.18
C GLU A 230 -8.41 5.19 -14.29
N THR A 231 -8.80 3.99 -14.74
CA THR A 231 -8.62 2.76 -13.98
C THR A 231 -7.56 1.89 -14.61
N VAL A 232 -6.59 1.51 -13.82
CA VAL A 232 -5.56 0.53 -14.15
C VAL A 232 -5.85 -0.74 -13.37
N THR A 233 -5.90 -1.87 -14.06
CA THR A 233 -6.08 -3.19 -13.43
C THR A 233 -4.76 -3.94 -13.49
N ASP A 234 -4.32 -4.47 -12.36
CA ASP A 234 -3.10 -5.26 -12.28
C ASP A 234 -3.34 -6.73 -12.73
N LYS A 235 -2.26 -7.52 -12.75
CA LYS A 235 -2.31 -8.94 -13.11
C LYS A 235 -3.11 -9.82 -12.15
N TYR A 236 -3.41 -9.32 -10.96
CA TYR A 236 -4.18 -10.03 -9.94
C TYR A 236 -5.66 -9.67 -9.96
N GLY A 237 -6.04 -8.64 -10.74
CA GLY A 237 -7.40 -8.13 -10.86
C GLY A 237 -7.71 -6.99 -9.90
N ASP A 238 -6.72 -6.54 -9.12
CA ASP A 238 -6.87 -5.36 -8.27
C ASP A 238 -6.87 -4.10 -9.13
N LYS A 239 -7.65 -3.10 -8.73
CA LYS A 239 -7.87 -1.89 -9.51
C LYS A 239 -7.40 -0.66 -8.77
N SER A 240 -6.58 0.14 -9.45
CA SER A 240 -6.20 1.49 -9.03
C SER A 240 -6.98 2.50 -9.87
N ILE A 241 -7.80 3.35 -9.24
CA ILE A 241 -8.66 4.32 -9.89
C ILE A 241 -8.14 5.72 -9.57
N TYR A 242 -7.70 6.44 -10.58
CA TYR A 242 -7.17 7.79 -10.51
C TYR A 242 -8.27 8.78 -10.87
N CYS A 243 -8.69 9.62 -9.93
CA CYS A 243 -9.83 10.50 -10.06
C CYS A 243 -9.38 11.96 -10.26
N TYR A 244 -9.71 12.53 -11.41
CA TYR A 244 -9.30 13.86 -11.85
C TYR A 244 -10.48 14.84 -11.82
N ASP A 245 -10.22 16.06 -11.37
CA ASP A 245 -11.18 17.14 -11.52
C ASP A 245 -11.24 17.67 -12.97
N ASN A 246 -12.13 18.62 -13.23
CA ASN A 246 -12.30 19.22 -14.55
C ASN A 246 -11.05 19.98 -15.03
N SER A 247 -10.14 20.39 -14.13
CA SER A 247 -8.87 21.00 -14.49
C SER A 247 -7.80 19.98 -14.90
N GLY A 248 -8.08 18.68 -14.72
CA GLY A 248 -7.14 17.59 -14.95
C GLY A 248 -6.19 17.34 -13.77
N SER A 249 -6.47 17.92 -12.60
CA SER A 249 -5.70 17.66 -11.39
C SER A 249 -6.18 16.39 -10.71
N LEU A 250 -5.25 15.51 -10.32
CA LEU A 250 -5.58 14.30 -9.55
C LEU A 250 -6.05 14.69 -8.15
N LYS A 251 -7.23 14.21 -7.74
CA LYS A 251 -7.89 14.54 -6.48
C LYS A 251 -8.06 13.36 -5.55
N LEU A 252 -8.35 12.18 -6.10
CA LEU A 252 -8.49 10.97 -5.32
C LEU A 252 -7.68 9.85 -5.94
N LEU A 253 -7.16 9.00 -5.09
CA LEU A 253 -6.70 7.65 -5.42
C LEU A 253 -7.64 6.67 -4.74
N VAL A 254 -8.17 5.72 -5.51
CA VAL A 254 -9.06 4.69 -5.00
C VAL A 254 -8.49 3.35 -5.34
N GLU A 255 -8.27 2.54 -4.33
CA GLU A 255 -7.81 1.16 -4.48
C GLU A 255 -8.95 0.21 -4.23
N ARG A 256 -9.16 -0.71 -5.17
CA ARG A 256 -10.12 -1.82 -5.04
C ARG A 256 -9.39 -3.13 -5.12
N THR A 257 -9.44 -3.88 -4.04
CA THR A 257 -8.89 -5.23 -3.98
C THR A 257 -10.03 -6.24 -3.88
N VAL A 258 -9.90 -7.34 -4.60
CA VAL A 258 -10.89 -8.41 -4.58
C VAL A 258 -10.31 -9.59 -3.82
N ASP A 259 -10.94 -9.92 -2.69
CA ASP A 259 -10.64 -11.15 -2.00
C ASP A 259 -11.12 -12.34 -2.87
N LYS A 260 -10.17 -13.15 -3.34
CA LYS A 260 -10.44 -14.24 -4.28
C LYS A 260 -11.20 -15.41 -3.65
N GLU A 261 -11.16 -15.55 -2.33
CA GLU A 261 -11.81 -16.62 -1.61
C GLU A 261 -13.28 -16.28 -1.31
N THR A 262 -13.52 -15.03 -0.92
CA THR A 262 -14.85 -14.57 -0.50
C THR A 262 -15.59 -13.77 -1.58
N GLY A 263 -14.88 -13.27 -2.59
CA GLY A 263 -15.40 -12.33 -3.59
C GLY A 263 -15.68 -10.93 -3.01
N THR A 264 -15.27 -10.67 -1.78
CA THR A 264 -15.47 -9.37 -1.13
C THR A 264 -14.56 -8.33 -1.78
N VAL A 265 -15.12 -7.16 -2.07
CA VAL A 265 -14.38 -6.01 -2.59
C VAL A 265 -14.07 -5.06 -1.44
N ASP A 266 -12.80 -4.90 -1.13
CA ASP A 266 -12.32 -3.84 -0.24
C ASP A 266 -11.98 -2.61 -1.06
N GLU A 267 -12.45 -1.45 -0.62
CA GLU A 267 -12.14 -0.17 -1.25
C GLU A 267 -11.51 0.78 -0.23
N SER A 268 -10.36 1.36 -0.57
CA SER A 268 -9.74 2.44 0.18
C SER A 268 -9.64 3.69 -0.68
N ILE A 269 -9.86 4.86 -0.07
CA ILE A 269 -9.85 6.15 -0.74
C ILE A 269 -8.87 7.07 -0.06
N SER A 270 -7.98 7.67 -0.86
CA SER A 270 -7.02 8.67 -0.41
C SER A 270 -7.22 9.98 -1.16
N ILE A 271 -7.34 11.08 -0.41
CA ILE A 271 -7.46 12.43 -0.97
C ILE A 271 -6.06 12.97 -1.26
N VAL A 272 -5.80 13.32 -2.52
CA VAL A 272 -4.51 13.85 -2.96
C VAL A 272 -4.38 15.32 -2.55
N LYS A 273 -3.44 15.63 -1.67
CA LYS A 273 -3.11 17.00 -1.26
C LYS A 273 -2.11 17.65 -2.20
N SER A 274 -1.06 16.90 -2.57
CA SER A 274 -0.04 17.40 -3.50
C SER A 274 0.72 16.27 -4.18
N ILE A 275 1.20 16.57 -5.40
CA ILE A 275 2.19 15.76 -6.12
C ILE A 275 3.29 16.71 -6.58
N THR A 276 4.53 16.37 -6.28
CA THR A 276 5.71 17.11 -6.76
C THR A 276 6.73 16.17 -7.35
N TYR A 277 7.51 16.65 -8.31
CA TYR A 277 8.55 15.87 -9.00
C TYR A 277 9.95 16.31 -8.55
N SER A 278 10.01 16.81 -7.33
CA SER A 278 11.23 17.11 -6.60
C SER A 278 11.09 16.67 -5.17
N VAL A 279 12.14 16.09 -4.59
CA VAL A 279 12.12 15.56 -3.24
C VAL A 279 13.18 16.25 -2.40
N ASN A 280 12.79 16.69 -1.20
CA ASN A 280 13.76 17.22 -0.24
C ASN A 280 14.66 16.07 0.27
N PRO A 281 15.99 16.12 0.04
CA PRO A 281 16.89 15.04 0.47
C PRO A 281 16.91 14.79 1.98
N SER A 282 16.44 15.75 2.79
CA SER A 282 16.35 15.57 4.25
C SER A 282 15.36 14.51 4.67
N LEU A 283 14.38 14.17 3.84
CA LEU A 283 13.42 13.09 4.11
C LEU A 283 14.09 11.72 4.25
N PHE A 284 15.21 11.51 3.58
CA PHE A 284 15.95 10.24 3.65
C PHE A 284 16.99 10.20 4.77
N LYS A 285 16.90 11.12 5.74
CA LYS A 285 17.79 11.16 6.90
C LYS A 285 17.03 10.78 8.15
N LEU A 286 17.61 9.87 8.92
CA LEU A 286 17.07 9.52 10.22
C LEU A 286 16.95 10.75 11.12
N ASN A 287 15.84 10.86 11.84
CA ASN A 287 15.64 11.91 12.85
C ASN A 287 16.80 11.85 13.89
N PRO A 288 17.56 12.93 14.09
CA PRO A 288 18.69 12.92 15.00
C PRO A 288 18.30 12.68 16.47
N ASN A 289 17.03 12.88 16.83
CA ASN A 289 16.51 12.60 18.16
C ASN A 289 16.03 11.16 18.34
N ALA A 290 15.92 10.40 17.25
CA ALA A 290 15.53 9.00 17.33
C ALA A 290 16.68 8.16 17.92
N LYS A 291 16.32 7.22 18.79
CA LYS A 291 17.25 6.26 19.40
C LYS A 291 16.95 4.86 18.90
N LYS A 292 17.99 4.02 18.86
CA LYS A 292 17.77 2.63 18.53
C LYS A 292 16.94 1.96 19.62
N LEU A 293 15.98 1.12 19.25
CA LEU A 293 15.03 0.54 20.19
C LEU A 293 15.74 -0.22 21.32
N ASP A 294 16.81 -0.96 21.01
CA ASP A 294 17.61 -1.72 21.98
C ASP A 294 18.35 -0.84 23.01
N GLU A 295 18.54 0.47 22.74
CA GLU A 295 19.07 1.44 23.70
C GLU A 295 18.01 1.94 24.70
N LEU A 296 16.74 1.78 24.37
CA LEU A 296 15.61 2.32 25.15
C LEU A 296 14.93 1.27 26.03
N ILE A 297 15.16 -0.01 25.74
CA ILE A 297 14.59 -1.12 26.52
C ILE A 297 15.71 -1.86 27.26
N VAL A 298 15.44 -2.23 28.51
CA VAL A 298 16.40 -2.98 29.34
C VAL A 298 15.78 -4.33 29.72
N PRO A 299 16.38 -5.46 29.29
CA PRO A 299 15.92 -6.78 29.69
C PRO A 299 15.86 -6.94 31.21
N PRO A 300 14.96 -7.79 31.75
CA PRO A 300 14.96 -8.12 33.15
C PRO A 300 16.30 -8.74 33.56
N THR A 301 16.88 -8.32 34.68
CA THR A 301 18.01 -8.98 35.29
C THR A 301 17.54 -10.30 35.87
N ASN A 302 18.04 -11.40 35.37
CA ASN A 302 17.83 -12.73 35.94
C ASN A 302 18.38 -12.83 37.38
#